data_aebcd9da58888d08e35a571aaedf1793
#
_entry.id   aebcd9da58888d08e35a571aaedf1793
#
_cell.length_a   1.000
_cell.length_b   1.000
_cell.length_c   1.000
_cell.angle_alpha   90.00
_cell.angle_beta   90.00
_cell.angle_gamma   90.00
#
_symmetry.space_group_name_H-M   'P 1'
#
loop_
_entity.id
_entity.type
_entity.pdbx_description
1 polymer ?
#
loop_
_entity_poly.entity_id
_entity_poly.type
_entity_poly.pdbx_seq_one_letter_code
_entity_poly.pdbx_strand_id
1 'polypeptide(L)'
;MPDPIITATGIHKTYDTGTVKVNALRGVDLTVERGEMVAIMGPSGCGKTTMLNCLSGLDEIDSGQVVIDGVVLHDLPDDERSDYRARRMGFVFQLYNLLPVLSAVENVELPLLVSGTKPAESRKRSMDFLEMVGLSDRAQHLPGELSGGQRQRVTIARALVNQPSIVWADEPTGDLDSETASEIMDLMCQLNAENGQSFVLVTHSADVGDRAHRIVLMRDGEIVDDGNGQSP
;
A
#
# COMPACT_ATOMS: atom_id res chain seq x y z
N MET A 1 -6.29 -4.36 24.55
CA MET A 1 -6.41 -4.62 23.10
C MET A 1 -5.01 -4.46 22.53
N PRO A 2 -4.59 -5.18 21.49
CA PRO A 2 -3.31 -4.90 20.85
C PRO A 2 -3.32 -3.46 20.33
N ASP A 3 -2.16 -2.81 20.33
CA ASP A 3 -2.04 -1.45 19.80
C ASP A 3 -2.31 -1.46 18.28
N PRO A 4 -3.01 -0.45 17.73
CA PRO A 4 -3.30 -0.36 16.31
C PRO A 4 -2.01 -0.30 15.48
N ILE A 5 -2.09 -0.74 14.21
CA ILE A 5 -0.94 -0.64 13.29
C ILE A 5 -0.75 0.79 12.79
N ILE A 6 -1.84 1.54 12.61
CA ILE A 6 -1.84 2.95 12.23
C ILE A 6 -2.68 3.74 13.21
N THR A 7 -2.16 4.89 13.65
CA THR A 7 -2.92 5.97 14.26
C THR A 7 -2.53 7.28 13.57
N ALA A 8 -3.46 7.87 12.84
CA ALA A 8 -3.33 9.19 12.23
C ALA A 8 -4.27 10.16 12.94
N THR A 9 -3.78 11.33 13.31
CA THR A 9 -4.54 12.34 14.06
C THR A 9 -4.36 13.70 13.45
N GLY A 10 -5.46 14.34 13.05
CA GLY A 10 -5.52 15.72 12.58
C GLY A 10 -4.64 15.99 11.35
N ILE A 11 -4.58 15.08 10.38
CA ILE A 11 -3.68 15.20 9.24
C ILE A 11 -4.17 16.29 8.28
N HIS A 12 -3.32 17.29 8.05
CA HIS A 12 -3.53 18.32 7.05
C HIS A 12 -2.47 18.26 5.96
N LYS A 13 -2.90 18.48 4.70
CA LYS A 13 -2.01 18.61 3.55
C LYS A 13 -2.56 19.62 2.57
N THR A 14 -1.72 20.58 2.19
CA THR A 14 -2.02 21.62 1.20
C THR A 14 -0.95 21.63 0.14
N TYR A 15 -1.34 21.54 -1.12
CA TYR A 15 -0.44 21.79 -2.25
C TYR A 15 -0.58 23.25 -2.69
N ASP A 16 0.54 23.96 -2.74
CA ASP A 16 0.60 25.34 -3.19
C ASP A 16 1.54 25.44 -4.42
N THR A 17 0.96 25.73 -5.58
CA THR A 17 1.70 25.91 -6.84
C THR A 17 2.07 27.37 -7.09
N GLY A 18 1.82 28.27 -6.11
CA GLY A 18 1.95 29.70 -6.25
C GLY A 18 0.78 30.38 -6.98
N THR A 19 0.05 29.63 -7.82
CA THR A 19 -1.14 30.12 -8.54
C THR A 19 -2.44 29.51 -8.02
N VAL A 20 -2.38 28.28 -7.53
CA VAL A 20 -3.53 27.55 -6.99
C VAL A 20 -3.12 26.87 -5.68
N LYS A 21 -3.97 27.02 -4.66
CA LYS A 21 -3.85 26.39 -3.37
C LYS A 21 -4.93 25.33 -3.21
N VAL A 22 -4.53 24.06 -3.02
CA VAL A 22 -5.43 22.93 -2.87
C VAL A 22 -5.24 22.31 -1.49
N ASN A 23 -6.25 22.44 -0.62
CA ASN A 23 -6.28 21.74 0.67
C ASN A 23 -6.70 20.29 0.41
N ALA A 24 -5.71 19.42 0.20
CA ALA A 24 -5.94 18.02 -0.16
C ALA A 24 -6.38 17.13 1.01
N LEU A 25 -5.92 17.45 2.24
CA LEU A 25 -6.39 16.83 3.48
C LEU A 25 -6.73 17.90 4.50
N ARG A 26 -7.83 17.70 5.25
CA ARG A 26 -8.44 18.71 6.12
C ARG A 26 -8.76 18.16 7.51
N GLY A 27 -7.72 17.73 8.27
CA GLY A 27 -7.89 17.20 9.62
C GLY A 27 -8.37 15.75 9.62
N VAL A 28 -7.68 14.90 8.85
CA VAL A 28 -8.02 13.48 8.73
C VAL A 28 -7.57 12.73 9.98
N ASP A 29 -8.49 11.99 10.60
CA ASP A 29 -8.25 11.02 11.65
C ASP A 29 -8.50 9.61 11.13
N LEU A 30 -7.58 8.67 11.36
CA LEU A 30 -7.73 7.27 10.96
C LEU A 30 -6.99 6.35 11.93
N THR A 31 -7.68 5.31 12.37
CA THR A 31 -7.06 4.19 13.10
C THR A 31 -7.24 2.91 12.29
N VAL A 32 -6.19 2.10 12.17
CA VAL A 32 -6.24 0.77 11.53
C VAL A 32 -5.69 -0.26 12.50
N GLU A 33 -6.43 -1.32 12.70
CA GLU A 33 -6.02 -2.42 13.59
C GLU A 33 -5.02 -3.36 12.90
N ARG A 34 -4.24 -4.09 13.70
CA ARG A 34 -3.33 -5.10 13.16
C ARG A 34 -4.10 -6.22 12.48
N GLY A 35 -3.68 -6.60 11.27
CA GLY A 35 -4.36 -7.61 10.46
C GLY A 35 -5.63 -7.11 9.80
N GLU A 36 -6.00 -5.83 9.98
CA GLU A 36 -7.15 -5.25 9.30
C GLU A 36 -6.84 -4.95 7.84
N MET A 37 -7.81 -5.20 6.97
CA MET A 37 -7.86 -4.73 5.60
C MET A 37 -8.89 -3.60 5.52
N VAL A 38 -8.42 -2.36 5.27
CA VAL A 38 -9.26 -1.17 5.17
C VAL A 38 -9.27 -0.66 3.74
N ALA A 39 -10.46 -0.38 3.20
CA ALA A 39 -10.63 0.27 1.91
C ALA A 39 -11.00 1.74 2.09
N ILE A 40 -10.18 2.65 1.56
CA ILE A 40 -10.45 4.09 1.50
C ILE A 40 -11.11 4.38 0.16
N MET A 41 -12.38 4.79 0.19
CA MET A 41 -13.18 5.02 -0.99
C MET A 41 -13.67 6.47 -1.08
N GLY A 42 -14.02 6.89 -2.28
CA GLY A 42 -14.57 8.23 -2.53
C GLY A 42 -14.36 8.67 -3.98
N PRO A 43 -14.96 9.79 -4.40
CA PRO A 43 -14.85 10.30 -5.76
C PRO A 43 -13.40 10.60 -6.17
N SER A 44 -13.15 10.63 -7.49
CA SER A 44 -11.84 11.03 -8.01
C SER A 44 -11.49 12.45 -7.54
N GLY A 45 -10.23 12.66 -7.14
CA GLY A 45 -9.73 13.96 -6.67
C GLY A 45 -10.11 14.33 -5.22
N CYS A 46 -10.79 13.46 -4.46
CA CYS A 46 -11.15 13.76 -3.06
C CYS A 46 -10.01 13.64 -2.05
N GLY A 47 -8.78 13.25 -2.47
CA GLY A 47 -7.60 13.20 -1.60
C GLY A 47 -7.12 11.80 -1.20
N LYS A 48 -7.68 10.70 -1.72
CA LYS A 48 -7.33 9.32 -1.33
C LYS A 48 -5.85 8.97 -1.51
N THR A 49 -5.30 9.17 -2.71
CA THR A 49 -3.88 8.94 -2.99
C THR A 49 -2.98 9.85 -2.15
N THR A 50 -3.39 11.12 -1.96
CA THR A 50 -2.68 12.05 -1.05
C THR A 50 -2.67 11.51 0.38
N MET A 51 -3.82 11.00 0.87
CA MET A 51 -3.91 10.40 2.19
C MET A 51 -2.98 9.18 2.32
N LEU A 52 -3.01 8.26 1.35
CA LEU A 52 -2.10 7.12 1.32
C LEU A 52 -0.63 7.58 1.36
N ASN A 53 -0.24 8.56 0.53
CA ASN A 53 1.13 9.05 0.47
C ASN A 53 1.57 9.72 1.79
N CYS A 54 0.70 10.53 2.40
CA CYS A 54 0.98 11.15 3.70
C CYS A 54 1.08 10.12 4.82
N LEU A 55 0.15 9.16 4.89
CA LEU A 55 0.16 8.11 5.91
C LEU A 55 1.36 7.17 5.77
N SER A 56 1.81 6.89 4.55
CA SER A 56 2.99 6.05 4.30
C SER A 56 4.32 6.80 4.35
N GLY A 57 4.30 8.14 4.54
CA GLY A 57 5.49 8.99 4.52
C GLY A 57 6.16 9.11 3.16
N LEU A 58 5.45 8.82 2.05
CA LEU A 58 5.88 9.15 0.69
C LEU A 58 5.77 10.65 0.41
N ASP A 59 4.85 11.34 1.10
CA ASP A 59 4.71 12.78 1.09
C ASP A 59 4.67 13.32 2.53
N GLU A 60 5.07 14.59 2.71
CA GLU A 60 5.06 15.27 4.00
C GLU A 60 3.64 15.69 4.37
N ILE A 61 3.37 15.78 5.67
CA ILE A 61 2.16 16.40 6.22
C ILE A 61 2.45 17.85 6.61
N ASP A 62 1.46 18.72 6.52
CA ASP A 62 1.60 20.12 7.00
C ASP A 62 1.40 20.21 8.52
N SER A 63 0.52 19.38 9.07
CA SER A 63 0.27 19.25 10.50
C SER A 63 -0.45 17.95 10.83
N GLY A 64 -0.52 17.60 12.10
CA GLY A 64 -1.04 16.35 12.62
C GLY A 64 0.06 15.39 13.00
N GLN A 65 -0.29 14.12 13.20
CA GLN A 65 0.66 13.07 13.57
C GLN A 65 0.27 11.73 12.93
N VAL A 66 1.24 11.01 12.42
CA VAL A 66 1.09 9.63 11.93
C VAL A 66 1.99 8.71 12.75
N VAL A 67 1.39 7.74 13.41
CA VAL A 67 2.09 6.68 14.15
C VAL A 67 1.88 5.35 13.41
N ILE A 68 2.96 4.66 13.05
CA ILE A 68 2.90 3.34 12.42
C ILE A 68 3.75 2.38 13.24
N ASP A 69 3.14 1.29 13.69
CA ASP A 69 3.78 0.27 14.50
C ASP A 69 4.51 0.87 15.73
N GLY A 70 3.88 1.90 16.35
CA GLY A 70 4.43 2.63 17.50
C GLY A 70 5.47 3.70 17.17
N VAL A 71 5.82 3.91 15.90
CA VAL A 71 6.80 4.91 15.45
C VAL A 71 6.10 6.15 14.90
N VAL A 72 6.46 7.35 15.41
CA VAL A 72 5.98 8.63 14.86
C VAL A 72 6.73 8.90 13.56
N LEU A 73 6.05 8.69 12.43
CA LEU A 73 6.69 8.57 11.13
C LEU A 73 7.35 9.86 10.64
N HIS A 74 6.65 11.00 10.77
CA HIS A 74 7.11 12.29 10.25
C HIS A 74 8.12 13.00 11.16
N ASP A 75 8.37 12.47 12.38
CA ASP A 75 9.44 12.96 13.26
C ASP A 75 10.80 12.32 12.90
N LEU A 76 10.80 11.26 12.08
CA LEU A 76 12.02 10.63 11.61
C LEU A 76 12.74 11.51 10.60
N PRO A 77 14.09 11.61 10.65
CA PRO A 77 14.88 12.14 9.55
C PRO A 77 14.60 11.40 8.23
N ASP A 78 14.77 12.08 7.09
CA ASP A 78 14.42 11.53 5.77
C ASP A 78 15.06 10.16 5.46
N ASP A 79 16.34 10.00 5.83
CA ASP A 79 17.06 8.74 5.64
C ASP A 79 16.47 7.61 6.49
N GLU A 80 16.17 7.91 7.77
CA GLU A 80 15.58 6.93 8.71
C GLU A 80 14.15 6.58 8.30
N ARG A 81 13.37 7.56 7.84
CA ARG A 81 12.01 7.35 7.32
C ARG A 81 12.03 6.50 6.05
N SER A 82 13.01 6.73 5.17
CA SER A 82 13.20 5.92 3.96
C SER A 82 13.60 4.47 4.28
N ASP A 83 14.48 4.26 5.24
CA ASP A 83 14.86 2.94 5.74
C ASP A 83 13.67 2.24 6.42
N TYR A 84 12.89 2.96 7.21
CA TYR A 84 11.67 2.45 7.84
C TYR A 84 10.65 1.97 6.79
N ARG A 85 10.38 2.79 5.74
CA ARG A 85 9.51 2.39 4.63
C ARG A 85 10.02 1.12 3.95
N ALA A 86 11.32 1.07 3.61
CA ALA A 86 11.90 -0.07 2.92
C ALA A 86 11.78 -1.39 3.70
N ARG A 87 11.83 -1.33 5.04
CA ARG A 87 11.80 -2.51 5.90
C ARG A 87 10.43 -2.90 6.41
N ARG A 88 9.54 -1.91 6.63
CA ARG A 88 8.27 -2.10 7.37
C ARG A 88 7.03 -1.91 6.54
N MET A 89 7.15 -1.40 5.31
CA MET A 89 6.03 -1.10 4.44
C MET A 89 6.18 -1.78 3.09
N GLY A 90 5.07 -2.33 2.58
CA GLY A 90 4.96 -2.79 1.21
C GLY A 90 4.11 -1.83 0.39
N PHE A 91 4.35 -1.76 -0.92
CA PHE A 91 3.61 -0.89 -1.83
C PHE A 91 3.17 -1.64 -3.08
N VAL A 92 1.87 -1.53 -3.38
CA VAL A 92 1.22 -2.03 -4.60
C VAL A 92 0.60 -0.83 -5.31
N PHE A 93 0.97 -0.60 -6.58
CA PHE A 93 0.52 0.55 -7.37
C PHE A 93 -0.30 0.11 -8.57
N GLN A 94 -1.21 0.96 -9.04
CA GLN A 94 -2.01 0.75 -10.23
C GLN A 94 -1.12 0.49 -11.47
N LEU A 95 -0.11 1.32 -11.72
CA LEU A 95 0.82 1.20 -12.85
C LEU A 95 2.01 0.25 -12.60
N TYR A 96 1.87 -0.68 -11.64
CA TYR A 96 2.85 -1.69 -11.25
C TYR A 96 4.19 -1.14 -10.73
N ASN A 97 4.73 -0.08 -11.30
CA ASN A 97 6.05 0.49 -10.98
C ASN A 97 7.18 -0.56 -10.95
N LEU A 98 7.13 -1.52 -11.88
CA LEU A 98 8.20 -2.50 -12.08
C LEU A 98 9.30 -1.85 -12.92
N LEU A 99 10.55 -2.16 -12.59
CA LEU A 99 11.69 -1.74 -13.40
C LEU A 99 11.73 -2.61 -14.67
N PRO A 100 11.55 -2.03 -15.86
CA PRO A 100 11.35 -2.80 -17.09
C PRO A 100 12.59 -3.57 -17.57
N VAL A 101 13.78 -3.19 -17.06
CA VAL A 101 15.07 -3.81 -17.37
C VAL A 101 15.43 -4.97 -16.44
N LEU A 102 14.64 -5.17 -15.36
CA LEU A 102 14.80 -6.24 -14.39
C LEU A 102 13.75 -7.31 -14.61
N SER A 103 14.12 -8.58 -14.46
CA SER A 103 13.19 -9.69 -14.45
C SER A 103 12.22 -9.64 -13.27
N ALA A 104 11.20 -10.50 -13.26
CA ALA A 104 10.24 -10.58 -12.16
C ALA A 104 10.94 -10.84 -10.81
N VAL A 105 11.84 -11.80 -10.74
CA VAL A 105 12.56 -12.10 -9.51
C VAL A 105 13.48 -10.96 -9.08
N GLU A 106 14.15 -10.27 -10.01
CA GLU A 106 15.00 -9.12 -9.69
C GLU A 106 14.19 -7.93 -9.19
N ASN A 107 12.98 -7.69 -9.73
CA ASN A 107 12.05 -6.69 -9.18
C ASN A 107 11.64 -7.02 -7.73
N VAL A 108 11.42 -8.29 -7.41
CA VAL A 108 11.06 -8.73 -6.06
C VAL A 108 12.27 -8.67 -5.11
N GLU A 109 13.50 -8.85 -5.60
CA GLU A 109 14.73 -8.74 -4.80
C GLU A 109 15.06 -7.34 -4.32
N LEU A 110 14.64 -6.30 -5.06
CA LEU A 110 15.05 -4.91 -4.80
C LEU A 110 14.85 -4.48 -3.33
N PRO A 111 13.68 -4.65 -2.70
CA PRO A 111 13.49 -4.25 -1.32
C PRO A 111 14.46 -4.95 -0.34
N LEU A 112 14.77 -6.22 -0.59
CA LEU A 112 15.70 -6.99 0.24
C LEU A 112 17.13 -6.46 0.11
N LEU A 113 17.57 -6.21 -1.13
CA LEU A 113 18.91 -5.70 -1.42
C LEU A 113 19.12 -4.29 -0.83
N VAL A 114 18.12 -3.42 -0.98
CA VAL A 114 18.13 -2.06 -0.41
C VAL A 114 18.19 -2.13 1.12
N SER A 115 17.50 -3.11 1.74
CA SER A 115 17.53 -3.33 3.19
C SER A 115 18.81 -4.02 3.69
N GLY A 116 19.78 -4.32 2.79
CA GLY A 116 21.07 -4.90 3.14
C GLY A 116 21.09 -6.43 3.25
N THR A 117 20.05 -7.13 2.79
CA THR A 117 20.02 -8.60 2.73
C THR A 117 21.03 -9.10 1.69
N LYS A 118 21.73 -10.20 2.01
CA LYS A 118 22.75 -10.78 1.12
C LYS A 118 22.11 -11.29 -0.19
N PRO A 119 22.76 -11.14 -1.37
CA PRO A 119 22.17 -11.49 -2.66
C PRO A 119 21.63 -12.92 -2.76
N ALA A 120 22.36 -13.91 -2.24
CA ALA A 120 21.92 -15.32 -2.28
C ALA A 120 20.64 -15.57 -1.45
N GLU A 121 20.50 -14.90 -0.31
CA GLU A 121 19.31 -14.94 0.52
C GLU A 121 18.15 -14.19 -0.12
N SER A 122 18.42 -12.99 -0.69
CA SER A 122 17.44 -12.21 -1.44
C SER A 122 16.85 -13.02 -2.58
N ARG A 123 17.69 -13.67 -3.40
CA ARG A 123 17.25 -14.55 -4.49
C ARG A 123 16.34 -15.66 -4.00
N LYS A 124 16.73 -16.36 -2.94
CA LYS A 124 15.94 -17.47 -2.39
C LYS A 124 14.57 -16.97 -1.94
N ARG A 125 14.54 -15.94 -1.08
CA ARG A 125 13.28 -15.39 -0.58
C ARG A 125 12.38 -14.87 -1.69
N SER A 126 12.95 -14.20 -2.69
CA SER A 126 12.18 -13.69 -3.83
C SER A 126 11.55 -14.82 -4.66
N MET A 127 12.24 -15.94 -4.81
CA MET A 127 11.67 -17.13 -5.46
C MET A 127 10.53 -17.74 -4.64
N ASP A 128 10.66 -17.80 -3.30
CA ASP A 128 9.62 -18.30 -2.40
C ASP A 128 8.34 -17.42 -2.51
N PHE A 129 8.51 -16.08 -2.59
CA PHE A 129 7.37 -15.15 -2.76
C PHE A 129 6.78 -15.20 -4.19
N LEU A 130 7.57 -15.43 -5.22
CA LEU A 130 7.03 -15.68 -6.58
C LEU A 130 6.25 -16.98 -6.65
N GLU A 131 6.66 -18.00 -5.94
CA GLU A 131 5.90 -19.26 -5.82
C GLU A 131 4.56 -19.02 -5.11
N MET A 132 4.55 -18.27 -4.01
CA MET A 132 3.34 -17.89 -3.27
C MET A 132 2.28 -17.20 -4.15
N VAL A 133 2.72 -16.39 -5.12
CA VAL A 133 1.82 -15.70 -6.07
C VAL A 133 1.62 -16.47 -7.39
N GLY A 134 2.13 -17.70 -7.48
CA GLY A 134 1.94 -18.58 -8.64
C GLY A 134 2.75 -18.21 -9.88
N LEU A 135 3.95 -17.64 -9.71
CA LEU A 135 4.81 -17.16 -10.81
C LEU A 135 6.23 -17.75 -10.83
N SER A 136 6.44 -18.92 -10.23
CA SER A 136 7.77 -19.57 -10.21
C SER A 136 8.34 -19.79 -11.62
N ASP A 137 7.50 -20.21 -12.57
CA ASP A 137 7.87 -20.45 -13.98
C ASP A 137 8.10 -19.17 -14.78
N ARG A 138 7.74 -18.01 -14.23
CA ARG A 138 7.87 -16.67 -14.83
C ARG A 138 8.95 -15.83 -14.19
N ALA A 139 9.71 -16.35 -13.24
CA ALA A 139 10.69 -15.61 -12.46
C ALA A 139 11.72 -14.82 -13.29
N GLN A 140 12.10 -15.37 -14.46
CA GLN A 140 13.11 -14.76 -15.35
C GLN A 140 12.49 -13.85 -16.43
N HIS A 141 11.16 -13.73 -16.52
CA HIS A 141 10.51 -12.88 -17.51
C HIS A 141 10.66 -11.40 -17.15
N LEU A 142 10.83 -10.58 -18.17
CA LEU A 142 10.78 -9.12 -18.04
C LEU A 142 9.32 -8.65 -17.91
N PRO A 143 9.05 -7.48 -17.30
CA PRO A 143 7.69 -6.96 -17.17
C PRO A 143 6.91 -6.87 -18.48
N GLY A 144 7.59 -6.58 -19.61
CA GLY A 144 6.98 -6.54 -20.94
C GLY A 144 6.52 -7.90 -21.48
N GLU A 145 6.98 -9.00 -20.91
CA GLU A 145 6.64 -10.38 -21.30
C GLU A 145 5.52 -10.97 -20.42
N LEU A 146 5.04 -10.20 -19.43
CA LEU A 146 4.02 -10.60 -18.46
C LEU A 146 2.67 -9.95 -18.78
N SER A 147 1.57 -10.68 -18.53
CA SER A 147 0.22 -10.11 -18.55
C SER A 147 0.02 -9.07 -17.44
N GLY A 148 -1.05 -8.27 -17.49
CA GLY A 148 -1.40 -7.32 -16.44
C GLY A 148 -1.51 -7.96 -15.06
N GLY A 149 -2.27 -9.05 -14.95
CA GLY A 149 -2.42 -9.80 -13.71
C GLY A 149 -1.10 -10.42 -13.20
N GLN A 150 -0.25 -10.92 -14.11
CA GLN A 150 1.07 -11.42 -13.76
C GLN A 150 1.98 -10.29 -13.23
N ARG A 151 1.99 -9.12 -13.88
CA ARG A 151 2.71 -7.94 -13.37
C ARG A 151 2.21 -7.56 -11.98
N GLN A 152 0.89 -7.56 -11.76
CA GLN A 152 0.32 -7.23 -10.45
C GLN A 152 0.71 -8.25 -9.38
N ARG A 153 0.74 -9.55 -9.69
CA ARG A 153 1.24 -10.58 -8.77
C ARG A 153 2.73 -10.37 -8.42
N VAL A 154 3.57 -9.94 -9.38
CA VAL A 154 4.97 -9.55 -9.10
C VAL A 154 5.04 -8.36 -8.14
N THR A 155 4.18 -7.33 -8.30
CA THR A 155 4.16 -6.19 -7.36
C THR A 155 3.74 -6.59 -5.96
N ILE A 156 2.79 -7.52 -5.83
CA ILE A 156 2.36 -8.07 -4.53
C ILE A 156 3.52 -8.85 -3.88
N ALA A 157 4.19 -9.73 -4.63
CA ALA A 157 5.37 -10.45 -4.13
C ALA A 157 6.46 -9.46 -3.67
N ARG A 158 6.76 -8.43 -4.46
CA ARG A 158 7.70 -7.35 -4.11
C ARG A 158 7.30 -6.60 -2.85
N ALA A 159 6.01 -6.29 -2.70
CA ALA A 159 5.51 -5.59 -1.53
C ALA A 159 5.66 -6.40 -0.24
N LEU A 160 5.56 -7.72 -0.33
CA LEU A 160 5.55 -8.62 0.83
C LEU A 160 6.92 -9.21 1.18
N VAL A 161 7.90 -9.17 0.28
CA VAL A 161 9.17 -9.91 0.41
C VAL A 161 9.99 -9.53 1.66
N ASN A 162 9.86 -8.29 2.15
CA ASN A 162 10.45 -7.83 3.42
C ASN A 162 9.60 -8.18 4.65
N GLN A 163 8.47 -8.88 4.48
CA GLN A 163 7.52 -9.17 5.56
C GLN A 163 7.11 -7.88 6.30
N PRO A 164 6.52 -6.90 5.58
CA PRO A 164 6.21 -5.60 6.15
C PRO A 164 5.10 -5.70 7.20
N SER A 165 5.06 -4.72 8.10
CA SER A 165 3.96 -4.58 9.07
C SER A 165 2.65 -4.19 8.40
N ILE A 166 2.74 -3.46 7.26
CA ILE A 166 1.58 -2.96 6.50
C ILE A 166 1.86 -2.91 5.01
N VAL A 167 0.83 -3.15 4.20
CA VAL A 167 0.84 -3.00 2.74
C VAL A 167 -0.13 -1.89 2.33
N TRP A 168 0.39 -0.92 1.60
CA TRP A 168 -0.34 0.17 0.98
C TRP A 168 -0.65 -0.19 -0.47
N ALA A 169 -1.90 -0.06 -0.90
CA ALA A 169 -2.31 -0.38 -2.26
C ALA A 169 -3.14 0.76 -2.86
N ASP A 170 -2.60 1.40 -3.89
CA ASP A 170 -3.28 2.46 -4.64
C ASP A 170 -3.86 1.88 -5.93
N GLU A 171 -5.20 1.76 -6.00
CA GLU A 171 -5.96 1.18 -7.11
C GLU A 171 -5.38 -0.17 -7.60
N PRO A 172 -5.25 -1.19 -6.71
CA PRO A 172 -4.49 -2.41 -7.00
C PRO A 172 -5.05 -3.24 -8.17
N THR A 173 -6.26 -2.96 -8.62
CA THR A 173 -6.93 -3.68 -9.71
C THR A 173 -7.38 -2.75 -10.84
N GLY A 174 -7.02 -1.47 -10.79
CA GLY A 174 -7.57 -0.44 -11.70
C GLY A 174 -7.27 -0.64 -13.18
N ASP A 175 -6.19 -1.36 -13.53
CA ASP A 175 -5.77 -1.64 -14.91
C ASP A 175 -6.06 -3.09 -15.36
N LEU A 176 -6.89 -3.83 -14.62
CA LEU A 176 -7.17 -5.24 -14.86
C LEU A 176 -8.62 -5.43 -15.32
N ASP A 177 -8.87 -6.47 -16.13
CA ASP A 177 -10.21 -6.96 -16.38
C ASP A 177 -10.86 -7.54 -15.11
N SER A 178 -12.18 -7.69 -15.10
CA SER A 178 -12.94 -8.06 -13.90
C SER A 178 -12.56 -9.42 -13.33
N GLU A 179 -12.23 -10.41 -14.17
CA GLU A 179 -11.85 -11.75 -13.74
C GLU A 179 -10.48 -11.71 -13.05
N THR A 180 -9.49 -11.10 -13.73
CA THR A 180 -8.15 -10.91 -13.19
C THR A 180 -8.17 -10.05 -11.91
N ALA A 181 -9.00 -8.99 -11.87
CA ALA A 181 -9.18 -8.15 -10.68
C ALA A 181 -9.70 -8.96 -9.49
N SER A 182 -10.68 -9.85 -9.73
CA SER A 182 -11.18 -10.75 -8.70
C SER A 182 -10.10 -11.69 -8.17
N GLU A 183 -9.31 -12.31 -9.05
CA GLU A 183 -8.20 -13.18 -8.64
C GLU A 183 -7.13 -12.46 -7.80
N ILE A 184 -6.81 -11.21 -8.15
CA ILE A 184 -5.86 -10.39 -7.38
C ILE A 184 -6.43 -10.08 -5.98
N MET A 185 -7.71 -9.74 -5.89
CA MET A 185 -8.33 -9.50 -4.60
C MET A 185 -8.45 -10.77 -3.76
N ASP A 186 -8.75 -11.93 -4.38
CA ASP A 186 -8.76 -13.22 -3.68
C ASP A 186 -7.38 -13.54 -3.08
N LEU A 187 -6.31 -13.30 -3.85
CA LEU A 187 -4.93 -13.44 -3.37
C LEU A 187 -4.64 -12.52 -2.18
N MET A 188 -5.04 -11.24 -2.25
CA MET A 188 -4.81 -10.27 -1.16
C MET A 188 -5.61 -10.65 0.09
N CYS A 189 -6.86 -11.08 -0.05
CA CYS A 189 -7.69 -11.57 1.06
C CYS A 189 -7.10 -12.84 1.70
N GLN A 190 -6.60 -13.77 0.88
CA GLN A 190 -5.93 -14.97 1.38
C GLN A 190 -4.66 -14.61 2.19
N LEU A 191 -3.82 -13.72 1.67
CA LEU A 191 -2.60 -13.25 2.35
C LEU A 191 -2.93 -12.52 3.67
N ASN A 192 -4.01 -11.75 3.70
CA ASN A 192 -4.49 -11.14 4.94
C ASN A 192 -4.92 -12.20 5.96
N ALA A 193 -5.75 -13.16 5.56
CA ALA A 193 -6.30 -14.19 6.45
C ALA A 193 -5.23 -15.16 6.98
N GLU A 194 -4.29 -15.59 6.13
CA GLU A 194 -3.28 -16.59 6.48
C GLU A 194 -2.11 -16.00 7.27
N ASN A 195 -1.69 -14.77 6.92
CA ASN A 195 -0.49 -14.14 7.47
C ASN A 195 -0.79 -13.03 8.48
N GLY A 196 -2.05 -12.64 8.68
CA GLY A 196 -2.42 -11.49 9.49
C GLY A 196 -1.89 -10.17 8.94
N GLN A 197 -1.66 -10.11 7.61
CA GLN A 197 -1.08 -8.94 6.95
C GLN A 197 -2.08 -7.78 6.93
N SER A 198 -1.69 -6.62 7.45
CA SER A 198 -2.52 -5.41 7.37
C SER A 198 -2.45 -4.78 5.99
N PHE A 199 -3.62 -4.34 5.46
CA PHE A 199 -3.72 -3.66 4.17
C PHE A 199 -4.49 -2.34 4.30
N VAL A 200 -4.00 -1.29 3.64
CA VAL A 200 -4.77 -0.08 3.34
C VAL A 200 -4.88 0.06 1.83
N LEU A 201 -6.11 -0.09 1.35
CA LEU A 201 -6.44 -0.03 -0.08
C LEU A 201 -7.06 1.33 -0.38
N VAL A 202 -6.61 1.99 -1.44
CA VAL A 202 -7.31 3.14 -2.02
C VAL A 202 -7.98 2.67 -3.30
N THR A 203 -9.28 2.87 -3.43
CA THR A 203 -10.01 2.46 -4.61
C THR A 203 -11.30 3.25 -4.81
N HIS A 204 -11.80 3.23 -6.06
CA HIS A 204 -13.16 3.68 -6.41
C HIS A 204 -14.09 2.52 -6.76
N SER A 205 -13.57 1.27 -6.77
CA SER A 205 -14.33 0.06 -7.07
C SER A 205 -15.07 -0.44 -5.83
N ALA A 206 -16.40 -0.56 -5.93
CA ALA A 206 -17.22 -1.15 -4.88
C ALA A 206 -16.85 -2.62 -4.63
N ASP A 207 -16.57 -3.38 -5.70
CA ASP A 207 -16.18 -4.80 -5.61
C ASP A 207 -14.89 -5.01 -4.78
N VAL A 208 -13.95 -4.07 -4.85
CA VAL A 208 -12.74 -4.08 -4.02
C VAL A 208 -13.07 -3.67 -2.58
N GLY A 209 -13.89 -2.63 -2.40
CA GLY A 209 -14.32 -2.16 -1.08
C GLY A 209 -15.06 -3.23 -0.28
N ASP A 210 -15.97 -3.95 -0.92
CA ASP A 210 -16.80 -5.00 -0.29
C ASP A 210 -16.00 -6.21 0.20
N ARG A 211 -14.75 -6.35 -0.24
CA ARG A 211 -13.81 -7.40 0.23
C ARG A 211 -12.95 -6.99 1.41
N ALA A 212 -12.93 -5.70 1.75
CA ALA A 212 -12.24 -5.19 2.94
C ALA A 212 -13.07 -5.47 4.21
N HIS A 213 -12.40 -5.49 5.36
CA HIS A 213 -13.09 -5.60 6.65
C HIS A 213 -13.88 -4.33 6.98
N ARG A 214 -13.43 -3.19 6.48
CA ARG A 214 -14.02 -1.88 6.73
C ARG A 214 -13.80 -0.96 5.54
N ILE A 215 -14.83 -0.15 5.25
CA ILE A 215 -14.79 0.90 4.23
C ILE A 215 -14.76 2.26 4.93
N VAL A 216 -13.78 3.07 4.58
CA VAL A 216 -13.65 4.48 4.99
C VAL A 216 -14.01 5.36 3.81
N LEU A 217 -15.02 6.22 3.97
CA LEU A 217 -15.47 7.11 2.92
C LEU A 217 -14.82 8.49 3.03
N MET A 218 -14.16 8.92 1.94
CA MET A 218 -13.56 10.25 1.83
C MET A 218 -14.35 11.15 0.88
N ARG A 219 -14.47 12.42 1.25
CA ARG A 219 -14.99 13.49 0.39
C ARG A 219 -14.26 14.80 0.69
N ASP A 220 -13.81 15.51 -0.35
CA ASP A 220 -13.20 16.85 -0.27
C ASP A 220 -12.07 16.99 0.77
N GLY A 221 -11.25 15.95 0.93
CA GLY A 221 -10.11 15.93 1.86
C GLY A 221 -10.46 15.54 3.30
N GLU A 222 -11.67 15.10 3.58
CA GLU A 222 -12.15 14.69 4.91
C GLU A 222 -12.67 13.25 4.90
N ILE A 223 -12.58 12.55 6.02
CA ILE A 223 -13.30 11.29 6.24
C ILE A 223 -14.73 11.65 6.66
N VAL A 224 -15.72 11.20 5.88
CA VAL A 224 -17.15 11.43 6.16
C VAL A 224 -17.83 10.24 6.80
N ASP A 225 -17.23 9.05 6.71
CA ASP A 225 -17.66 7.82 7.37
C ASP A 225 -16.42 6.93 7.53
N ASP A 226 -16.15 6.49 8.75
CA ASP A 226 -15.00 5.63 9.06
C ASP A 226 -15.35 4.14 9.08
N GLY A 227 -16.59 3.78 8.76
CA GLY A 227 -17.10 2.40 8.75
C GLY A 227 -17.25 1.75 10.12
N ASN A 228 -16.98 2.47 11.23
CA ASN A 228 -17.16 1.99 12.60
C ASN A 228 -18.52 2.32 13.18
N GLY A 229 -19.43 2.90 12.39
CA GLY A 229 -20.77 3.34 12.84
C GLY A 229 -20.74 4.58 13.75
N GLN A 230 -19.62 5.24 13.86
CA GLN A 230 -19.44 6.55 14.49
C GLN A 230 -19.21 7.56 13.37
N SER A 231 -20.24 8.28 12.97
CA SER A 231 -20.06 9.50 12.19
C SER A 231 -19.41 10.56 13.08
N PRO A 232 -18.48 11.38 12.56
CA PRO A 232 -17.82 12.44 13.32
C PRO A 232 -18.78 13.51 13.85
#